data_197f0d31b46e216b49017b228e1fc944
#
_entry.id   197f0d31b46e216b49017b228e1fc944
#
_cell.length_a   1.000
_cell.length_b   1.000
_cell.length_c   1.000
_cell.angle_alpha   90.00
_cell.angle_beta   90.00
_cell.angle_gamma   90.00
#
_symmetry.space_group_name_H-M   'P 1'
#
loop_
_entity.id
_entity.type
_entity.pdbx_description
1 polymer ?
#
loop_
_entity_poly.entity_id
_entity_poly.type
_entity_poly.pdbx_seq_one_letter_code
_entity_poly.pdbx_strand_id
1 'polypeptide(L)'
;MMRSPALLRLALATTSAIILSGCVTLLPKTKPVDLYRFGEAGAAVSASAPTGTVGVFRASSLFQREAGGDQLVTITAGKVAYLAETRWVAPAVVLWDAAVLTAFDADPGPTRLISRGEAGKVDYVLRLDVRNFEARFDKGPKAAPTVVVRVRASLTSGSNRSLTGERIFEAQVPATDNRVSEIIPAYDRAVAEVLKDIVVWTNATAVPC
;
A
#
# COMPACT_ATOMS: atom_id res chain seq x y z
N MET A 1 43.98 -20.07 -63.40
CA MET A 1 43.67 -20.32 -61.96
C MET A 1 42.23 -19.94 -61.68
N MET A 2 41.28 -20.89 -61.85
CA MET A 2 39.86 -20.67 -61.66
C MET A 2 39.55 -20.94 -60.16
N ARG A 3 39.27 -19.87 -59.40
CA ARG A 3 38.77 -20.01 -58.01
C ARG A 3 37.32 -20.46 -58.05
N SER A 4 37.07 -21.66 -57.48
CA SER A 4 35.78 -22.29 -57.50
C SER A 4 34.72 -21.45 -56.77
N PRO A 5 33.57 -21.12 -57.40
CA PRO A 5 32.53 -20.28 -56.81
C PRO A 5 31.84 -20.92 -55.57
N ALA A 6 32.08 -22.19 -55.37
CA ALA A 6 31.55 -22.94 -54.21
C ALA A 6 32.22 -22.54 -52.86
N LEU A 7 33.52 -22.25 -52.87
CA LEU A 7 34.23 -21.78 -51.67
C LEU A 7 33.85 -20.39 -51.21
N LEU A 8 33.49 -19.51 -52.16
CA LEU A 8 33.05 -18.17 -51.86
C LEU A 8 31.65 -18.16 -51.21
N ARG A 9 30.76 -19.05 -51.65
CA ARG A 9 29.39 -19.18 -51.10
C ARG A 9 29.41 -19.83 -49.71
N LEU A 10 30.35 -20.74 -49.44
CA LEU A 10 30.50 -21.38 -48.11
C LEU A 10 31.06 -20.35 -47.09
N ALA A 11 32.00 -19.50 -47.46
CA ALA A 11 32.55 -18.46 -46.61
C ALA A 11 31.48 -17.37 -46.29
N LEU A 12 30.59 -17.03 -47.22
CA LEU A 12 29.54 -16.05 -46.99
C LEU A 12 28.45 -16.58 -46.04
N ALA A 13 28.11 -17.89 -46.12
CA ALA A 13 27.13 -18.54 -45.26
C ALA A 13 27.59 -18.62 -43.79
N THR A 14 28.89 -18.93 -43.57
CA THR A 14 29.48 -19.02 -42.19
C THR A 14 29.57 -17.65 -41.53
N THR A 15 29.86 -16.56 -42.27
CA THR A 15 29.91 -15.19 -41.72
C THR A 15 28.52 -14.69 -41.28
N SER A 16 27.45 -15.07 -41.99
CA SER A 16 26.08 -14.66 -41.65
C SER A 16 25.57 -15.33 -40.38
N ALA A 17 26.00 -16.57 -40.10
CA ALA A 17 25.57 -17.31 -38.89
C ALA A 17 26.18 -16.76 -37.57
N ILE A 18 27.37 -16.16 -37.63
CA ILE A 18 28.07 -15.60 -36.46
C ILE A 18 27.44 -14.25 -36.01
N ILE A 19 26.82 -13.50 -36.93
CA ILE A 19 26.21 -12.19 -36.62
C ILE A 19 24.87 -12.36 -35.88
N LEU A 20 24.15 -13.49 -36.01
CA LEU A 20 22.88 -13.74 -35.34
C LEU A 20 23.02 -14.24 -33.90
N SER A 21 24.21 -14.71 -33.49
CA SER A 21 24.40 -15.23 -32.13
C SER A 21 24.66 -14.13 -31.07
N GLY A 22 24.83 -12.87 -31.49
CA GLY A 22 25.17 -11.76 -30.60
C GLY A 22 23.98 -11.10 -29.88
N CYS A 23 22.73 -11.44 -30.23
CA CYS A 23 21.56 -10.68 -29.75
C CYS A 23 20.91 -11.23 -28.46
N VAL A 24 21.42 -12.29 -27.87
CA VAL A 24 20.73 -12.94 -26.73
C VAL A 24 21.18 -12.44 -25.36
N THR A 25 22.23 -11.61 -25.29
CA THR A 25 22.84 -11.19 -24.02
C THR A 25 22.50 -9.77 -23.56
N LEU A 26 21.58 -9.06 -24.25
CA LEU A 26 21.24 -7.66 -23.95
C LEU A 26 20.02 -7.47 -23.03
N LEU A 27 19.40 -8.54 -22.56
CA LEU A 27 18.39 -8.39 -21.51
C LEU A 27 19.10 -8.18 -20.18
N PRO A 28 18.99 -6.99 -19.55
CA PRO A 28 19.54 -6.80 -18.23
C PRO A 28 18.87 -7.83 -17.30
N LYS A 29 19.70 -8.58 -16.57
CA LYS A 29 19.21 -9.47 -15.49
C LYS A 29 18.52 -8.57 -14.48
N THR A 30 17.21 -8.44 -14.58
CA THR A 30 16.41 -7.79 -13.53
C THR A 30 16.56 -8.61 -12.27
N LYS A 31 17.02 -7.98 -11.21
CA LYS A 31 17.05 -8.63 -9.90
C LYS A 31 15.62 -9.00 -9.49
N PRO A 32 15.41 -10.16 -8.87
CA PRO A 32 14.10 -10.51 -8.35
C PRO A 32 13.62 -9.44 -7.37
N VAL A 33 12.34 -9.11 -7.43
CA VAL A 33 11.68 -8.15 -6.55
C VAL A 33 10.85 -8.96 -5.55
N ASP A 34 11.07 -8.73 -4.27
CA ASP A 34 10.27 -9.32 -3.21
C ASP A 34 8.95 -8.56 -3.05
N LEU A 35 7.85 -9.31 -2.97
CA LEU A 35 6.50 -8.76 -2.83
C LEU A 35 6.01 -8.92 -1.40
N TYR A 36 5.47 -7.85 -0.83
CA TYR A 36 4.98 -7.78 0.53
C TYR A 36 3.55 -7.24 0.58
N ARG A 37 2.87 -7.47 1.72
CA ARG A 37 1.58 -6.85 2.02
C ARG A 37 1.57 -6.35 3.46
N PHE A 38 0.59 -5.53 3.78
CA PHE A 38 0.26 -5.06 5.13
C PHE A 38 -1.25 -5.13 5.34
N GLY A 39 -1.69 -4.91 6.57
CA GLY A 39 -3.11 -4.90 6.94
C GLY A 39 -3.63 -6.27 7.39
N GLU A 40 -2.73 -7.20 7.72
CA GLU A 40 -3.07 -8.52 8.23
C GLU A 40 -2.97 -8.60 9.76
N ALA A 41 -2.19 -7.71 10.40
CA ALA A 41 -2.09 -7.63 11.84
C ALA A 41 -3.42 -7.16 12.45
N GLY A 42 -4.06 -8.01 13.22
CA GLY A 42 -5.37 -7.73 13.85
C GLY A 42 -6.57 -8.17 13.02
N ALA A 43 -6.37 -8.75 11.85
CA ALA A 43 -7.41 -9.43 11.08
C ALA A 43 -7.80 -10.75 11.73
N ALA A 44 -8.37 -10.69 12.93
CA ALA A 44 -9.21 -11.79 13.39
C ALA A 44 -10.44 -11.76 12.48
N VAL A 45 -10.49 -12.69 11.50
CA VAL A 45 -11.66 -12.86 10.65
C VAL A 45 -12.84 -13.22 11.55
N SER A 46 -13.65 -12.23 11.90
CA SER A 46 -14.95 -12.49 12.50
C SER A 46 -15.77 -13.19 11.43
N ALA A 47 -16.08 -14.45 11.67
CA ALA A 47 -16.97 -15.25 10.80
C ALA A 47 -18.42 -14.72 10.79
N SER A 48 -18.71 -13.64 11.50
CA SER A 48 -20.02 -13.01 11.63
C SER A 48 -20.11 -11.77 10.73
N ALA A 49 -21.25 -11.62 10.06
CA ALA A 49 -21.54 -10.39 9.32
C ALA A 49 -21.52 -9.16 10.26
N PRO A 50 -21.09 -7.97 9.79
CA PRO A 50 -21.13 -6.76 10.58
C PRO A 50 -22.53 -6.47 11.11
N THR A 51 -22.68 -6.24 12.40
CA THR A 51 -23.97 -6.03 13.08
C THR A 51 -24.34 -4.55 13.24
N GLY A 52 -23.45 -3.65 12.86
CA GLY A 52 -23.66 -2.20 12.99
C GLY A 52 -24.89 -1.72 12.23
N THR A 53 -25.68 -0.83 12.85
CA THR A 53 -26.92 -0.25 12.30
C THR A 53 -26.69 1.12 11.69
N VAL A 54 -25.60 1.80 11.99
CA VAL A 54 -25.25 3.13 11.46
C VAL A 54 -24.43 2.94 10.18
N GLY A 55 -25.02 3.30 9.03
CA GLY A 55 -24.37 3.17 7.73
C GLY A 55 -23.34 4.26 7.46
N VAL A 56 -22.08 3.86 7.31
CA VAL A 56 -20.98 4.79 6.99
C VAL A 56 -20.45 4.48 5.59
N PHE A 57 -20.73 5.34 4.62
CA PHE A 57 -20.18 5.20 3.28
C PHE A 57 -18.70 5.52 3.29
N ARG A 58 -17.89 4.56 2.83
CA ARG A 58 -16.45 4.74 2.65
C ARG A 58 -16.16 5.44 1.33
N ALA A 59 -15.77 6.70 1.37
CA ALA A 59 -15.21 7.37 0.21
C ALA A 59 -13.84 6.78 -0.12
N SER A 60 -13.41 6.85 -1.38
CA SER A 60 -12.07 6.40 -1.79
C SER A 60 -11.00 7.14 -0.99
N SER A 61 -10.03 6.40 -0.47
CA SER A 61 -8.92 6.98 0.29
C SER A 61 -8.03 7.83 -0.61
N LEU A 62 -7.51 8.91 -0.06
CA LEU A 62 -6.51 9.75 -0.70
C LEU A 62 -5.14 9.36 -0.18
N PHE A 63 -4.15 9.32 -1.06
CA PHE A 63 -2.75 9.07 -0.73
C PHE A 63 -1.87 10.13 -1.36
N GLN A 64 -0.75 10.43 -0.71
CA GLN A 64 0.34 11.11 -1.39
C GLN A 64 0.78 10.29 -2.60
N ARG A 65 1.04 10.96 -3.71
CA ARG A 65 1.31 10.30 -5.00
C ARG A 65 2.46 9.30 -4.92
N GLU A 66 3.54 9.67 -4.21
CA GLU A 66 4.74 8.85 -4.02
C GLU A 66 4.49 7.59 -3.20
N ALA A 67 3.52 7.61 -2.27
CA ALA A 67 3.25 6.50 -1.35
C ALA A 67 2.05 5.62 -1.76
N GLY A 68 1.19 6.10 -2.67
CA GLY A 68 -0.02 5.38 -3.06
C GLY A 68 0.19 4.22 -4.02
N GLY A 69 1.39 4.11 -4.63
CA GLY A 69 1.78 3.04 -5.56
C GLY A 69 2.24 1.75 -4.87
N ASP A 70 2.94 0.93 -5.63
CA ASP A 70 3.49 -0.35 -5.17
C ASP A 70 4.89 -0.24 -4.53
N GLN A 71 5.48 0.97 -4.51
CA GLN A 71 6.81 1.21 -3.98
C GLN A 71 6.77 1.63 -2.50
N LEU A 72 7.72 1.13 -1.71
CA LEU A 72 7.87 1.53 -0.31
C LEU A 72 8.69 2.82 -0.23
N VAL A 73 8.07 3.88 0.28
CA VAL A 73 8.72 5.19 0.47
C VAL A 73 9.64 5.16 1.68
N THR A 74 10.84 5.70 1.51
CA THR A 74 11.81 5.91 2.58
C THR A 74 12.23 7.38 2.63
N ILE A 75 12.44 7.90 3.85
CA ILE A 75 12.93 9.26 4.09
C ILE A 75 14.25 9.18 4.86
N THR A 76 15.30 9.82 4.35
CA THR A 76 16.59 9.94 5.02
C THR A 76 17.09 11.37 4.91
N ALA A 77 17.23 12.09 6.03
CA ALA A 77 17.66 13.48 6.05
C ALA A 77 16.88 14.38 5.05
N GLY A 78 15.55 14.19 4.97
CA GLY A 78 14.67 14.91 4.06
C GLY A 78 14.68 14.42 2.59
N LYS A 79 15.56 13.49 2.24
CA LYS A 79 15.58 12.88 0.91
C LYS A 79 14.57 11.76 0.81
N VAL A 80 13.68 11.84 -0.17
CA VAL A 80 12.72 10.79 -0.53
C VAL A 80 13.38 9.79 -1.47
N ALA A 81 13.22 8.52 -1.18
CA ALA A 81 13.68 7.41 -2.03
C ALA A 81 12.70 6.24 -1.91
N TYR A 82 12.91 5.21 -2.74
CA TYR A 82 12.16 3.96 -2.64
C TYR A 82 13.09 2.84 -2.17
N LEU A 83 12.54 1.92 -1.39
CA LEU A 83 13.28 0.74 -0.95
C LEU A 83 13.54 -0.17 -2.16
N ALA A 84 14.83 -0.47 -2.38
CA ALA A 84 15.24 -1.25 -3.55
C ALA A 84 14.77 -2.71 -3.45
N GLU A 85 14.51 -3.33 -4.60
CA GLU A 85 14.18 -4.76 -4.73
C GLU A 85 12.94 -5.18 -3.91
N THR A 86 12.10 -4.22 -3.50
CA THR A 86 10.96 -4.42 -2.61
C THR A 86 9.73 -3.70 -3.15
N ARG A 87 8.58 -4.38 -3.16
CA ARG A 87 7.31 -3.77 -3.56
C ARG A 87 6.16 -4.30 -2.73
N TRP A 88 5.10 -3.54 -2.68
CA TRP A 88 3.79 -4.04 -2.28
C TRP A 88 3.24 -4.97 -3.36
N VAL A 89 2.51 -6.02 -2.97
CA VAL A 89 1.85 -6.98 -3.89
C VAL A 89 0.76 -6.32 -4.75
N ALA A 90 0.25 -5.18 -4.30
CA ALA A 90 -0.67 -4.30 -5.00
C ALA A 90 -0.38 -2.85 -4.59
N PRO A 91 -0.90 -1.83 -5.30
CA PRO A 91 -0.77 -0.44 -4.86
C PRO A 91 -1.17 -0.26 -3.40
N ALA A 92 -0.38 0.53 -2.64
CA ALA A 92 -0.63 0.73 -1.20
C ALA A 92 -2.04 1.25 -0.90
N VAL A 93 -2.60 2.10 -1.78
CA VAL A 93 -3.99 2.57 -1.66
C VAL A 93 -5.00 1.41 -1.72
N VAL A 94 -4.74 0.37 -2.51
CA VAL A 94 -5.62 -0.81 -2.63
C VAL A 94 -5.53 -1.68 -1.37
N LEU A 95 -4.31 -1.92 -0.89
CA LEU A 95 -4.09 -2.67 0.36
C LEU A 95 -4.68 -1.93 1.57
N TRP A 96 -4.51 -0.61 1.61
CA TRP A 96 -5.11 0.25 2.64
C TRP A 96 -6.63 0.15 2.65
N ASP A 97 -7.26 0.28 1.49
CA ASP A 97 -8.72 0.17 1.37
C ASP A 97 -9.24 -1.19 1.84
N ALA A 98 -8.52 -2.27 1.57
CA ALA A 98 -8.84 -3.60 2.08
C ALA A 98 -8.66 -3.69 3.61
N ALA A 99 -7.57 -3.13 4.15
CA ALA A 99 -7.31 -3.09 5.58
C ALA A 99 -8.36 -2.28 6.35
N VAL A 100 -8.83 -1.15 5.79
CA VAL A 100 -9.93 -0.36 6.37
C VAL A 100 -11.20 -1.20 6.48
N LEU A 101 -11.60 -1.90 5.41
CA LEU A 101 -12.77 -2.79 5.45
C LEU A 101 -12.62 -3.85 6.53
N THR A 102 -11.50 -4.55 6.55
CA THR A 102 -11.22 -5.60 7.53
C THR A 102 -11.27 -5.07 8.97
N ALA A 103 -10.75 -3.87 9.22
CA ALA A 103 -10.77 -3.28 10.57
C ALA A 103 -12.20 -2.95 11.05
N PHE A 104 -13.06 -2.46 10.18
CA PHE A 104 -14.48 -2.21 10.53
C PHE A 104 -15.28 -3.51 10.65
N ASP A 105 -15.03 -4.49 9.78
CA ASP A 105 -15.73 -5.79 9.82
C ASP A 105 -15.37 -6.60 11.08
N ALA A 106 -14.17 -6.40 11.62
CA ALA A 106 -13.71 -7.03 12.85
C ALA A 106 -14.27 -6.36 14.13
N ASP A 107 -14.81 -5.14 14.02
CA ASP A 107 -15.30 -4.36 15.16
C ASP A 107 -16.80 -4.59 15.37
N PRO A 108 -17.24 -4.99 16.60
CA PRO A 108 -18.64 -5.20 16.91
C PRO A 108 -19.43 -3.89 17.19
N GLY A 109 -18.83 -2.74 16.92
CA GLY A 109 -19.40 -1.43 17.18
C GLY A 109 -20.65 -1.09 16.37
N PRO A 110 -21.25 0.09 16.61
CA PRO A 110 -22.51 0.49 15.98
C PRO A 110 -22.39 0.83 14.50
N THR A 111 -21.18 1.09 13.97
CA THR A 111 -20.99 1.49 12.58
C THR A 111 -20.72 0.30 11.67
N ARG A 112 -21.29 0.38 10.47
CA ARG A 112 -21.02 -0.57 9.39
C ARG A 112 -20.55 0.21 8.17
N LEU A 113 -19.43 -0.19 7.57
CA LEU A 113 -18.99 0.39 6.31
C LEU A 113 -19.89 -0.06 5.16
N ILE A 114 -20.22 0.90 4.29
CA ILE A 114 -20.91 0.70 3.03
C ILE A 114 -19.94 1.02 1.92
N SER A 115 -19.61 0.03 1.10
CA SER A 115 -18.72 0.18 -0.04
C SER A 115 -19.47 0.67 -1.28
N ARG A 116 -18.74 1.15 -2.28
CA ARG A 116 -19.33 1.55 -3.55
C ARG A 116 -20.06 0.36 -4.21
N GLY A 117 -21.32 0.58 -4.58
CA GLY A 117 -22.17 -0.45 -5.21
C GLY A 117 -22.91 -1.36 -4.22
N GLU A 118 -22.64 -1.22 -2.93
CA GLU A 118 -23.38 -1.91 -1.87
C GLU A 118 -24.68 -1.17 -1.56
N ALA A 119 -25.79 -1.91 -1.39
CA ALA A 119 -27.06 -1.35 -0.99
C ALA A 119 -27.09 -1.12 0.53
N GLY A 120 -27.55 0.06 0.96
CA GLY A 120 -27.67 0.40 2.37
C GLY A 120 -28.01 1.86 2.58
N LYS A 121 -28.59 2.17 3.76
CA LYS A 121 -28.80 3.56 4.18
C LYS A 121 -27.47 4.17 4.55
N VAL A 122 -27.12 5.30 3.93
CA VAL A 122 -25.91 6.07 4.24
C VAL A 122 -26.26 7.18 5.21
N ASP A 123 -25.85 7.01 6.48
CA ASP A 123 -26.02 8.02 7.52
C ASP A 123 -24.84 8.99 7.54
N TYR A 124 -23.63 8.51 7.25
CA TYR A 124 -22.40 9.29 7.23
C TYR A 124 -21.50 8.90 6.05
N VAL A 125 -20.58 9.80 5.72
CA VAL A 125 -19.50 9.57 4.75
C VAL A 125 -18.17 9.74 5.46
N LEU A 126 -17.38 8.66 5.50
CA LEU A 126 -16.01 8.65 6.01
C LEU A 126 -15.03 8.87 4.85
N ARG A 127 -14.17 9.88 4.98
CA ARG A 127 -13.04 10.14 4.09
C ARG A 127 -11.73 10.01 4.85
N LEU A 128 -10.80 9.27 4.29
CA LEU A 128 -9.46 9.07 4.82
C LEU A 128 -8.43 9.68 3.85
N ASP A 129 -7.58 10.55 4.38
CA ASP A 129 -6.49 11.21 3.66
C ASP A 129 -5.17 10.78 4.31
N VAL A 130 -4.48 9.81 3.68
CA VAL A 130 -3.22 9.25 4.15
C VAL A 130 -2.09 10.20 3.76
N ARG A 131 -1.58 10.95 4.75
CA ARG A 131 -0.61 12.03 4.58
C ARG A 131 0.83 11.61 4.74
N ASN A 132 1.09 10.57 5.54
CA ASN A 132 2.39 9.92 5.63
C ASN A 132 2.19 8.41 5.60
N PHE A 133 2.99 7.75 4.79
CA PHE A 133 3.07 6.30 4.70
C PHE A 133 4.48 5.93 4.26
N GLU A 134 5.42 5.94 5.22
CA GLU A 134 6.85 5.97 4.94
C GLU A 134 7.70 5.35 6.05
N ALA A 135 8.90 4.86 5.71
CA ALA A 135 9.92 4.46 6.67
C ALA A 135 10.97 5.57 6.78
N ARG A 136 11.13 6.14 7.98
CA ARG A 136 12.05 7.24 8.28
C ARG A 136 13.35 6.76 8.89
N PHE A 137 14.45 7.08 8.25
CA PHE A 137 15.83 6.79 8.71
C PHE A 137 16.44 8.00 9.40
N ASP A 138 15.81 8.50 10.47
CA ASP A 138 16.22 9.73 11.18
C ASP A 138 17.57 9.57 11.88
N LYS A 139 17.98 8.33 12.21
CA LYS A 139 19.28 8.01 12.82
C LYS A 139 20.34 7.60 11.78
N GLY A 140 20.08 7.87 10.50
CA GLY A 140 20.96 7.54 9.38
C GLY A 140 20.60 6.21 8.68
N PRO A 141 21.13 6.00 7.46
CA PRO A 141 20.67 4.94 6.54
C PRO A 141 21.00 3.51 7.00
N LYS A 142 21.84 3.35 8.03
CA LYS A 142 22.21 2.04 8.60
C LYS A 142 21.44 1.70 9.87
N ALA A 143 20.72 2.66 10.45
CA ALA A 143 19.92 2.43 11.65
C ALA A 143 18.55 1.85 11.28
N ALA A 144 17.92 1.17 12.24
CA ALA A 144 16.53 0.75 12.11
C ALA A 144 15.62 1.98 11.90
N PRO A 145 14.77 2.01 10.87
CA PRO A 145 13.88 3.13 10.62
C PRO A 145 12.66 3.10 11.55
N THR A 146 11.97 4.23 11.63
CA THR A 146 10.63 4.32 12.20
C THR A 146 9.61 4.40 11.06
N VAL A 147 8.64 3.50 11.04
CA VAL A 147 7.50 3.59 10.14
C VAL A 147 6.53 4.63 10.67
N VAL A 148 6.13 5.57 9.81
CA VAL A 148 5.17 6.63 10.12
C VAL A 148 3.95 6.48 9.22
N VAL A 149 2.79 6.29 9.85
CA VAL A 149 1.47 6.31 9.19
C VAL A 149 0.66 7.44 9.82
N ARG A 150 0.31 8.45 9.02
CA ARG A 150 -0.51 9.59 9.46
C ARG A 150 -1.70 9.75 8.54
N VAL A 151 -2.89 9.82 9.12
CA VAL A 151 -4.15 9.87 8.40
C VAL A 151 -5.02 10.99 8.96
N ARG A 152 -5.53 11.85 8.09
CA ARG A 152 -6.64 12.74 8.42
C ARG A 152 -7.94 12.04 8.08
N ALA A 153 -8.80 11.81 9.08
CA ALA A 153 -10.15 11.31 8.89
C ALA A 153 -11.15 12.44 9.03
N SER A 154 -12.14 12.49 8.13
CA SER A 154 -13.28 13.38 8.23
C SER A 154 -14.57 12.59 8.08
N LEU A 155 -15.54 12.88 8.94
CA LEU A 155 -16.87 12.29 8.95
C LEU A 155 -17.88 13.38 8.64
N THR A 156 -18.67 13.20 7.58
CA THR A 156 -19.73 14.14 7.18
C THR A 156 -21.09 13.47 7.23
N SER A 157 -22.12 14.21 7.56
CA SER A 157 -23.50 13.74 7.51
C SER A 157 -23.91 13.38 6.08
N GLY A 158 -24.52 12.22 5.89
CA GLY A 158 -25.05 11.76 4.61
C GLY A 158 -26.23 12.58 4.10
N SER A 159 -27.03 13.17 5.02
CA SER A 159 -28.25 13.91 4.68
C SER A 159 -27.99 15.34 4.20
N ASN A 160 -27.16 16.10 4.91
CA ASN A 160 -26.94 17.53 4.66
C ASN A 160 -25.48 17.89 4.31
N ARG A 161 -24.58 16.90 4.27
CA ARG A 161 -23.14 17.06 3.97
C ARG A 161 -22.38 17.96 4.97
N SER A 162 -22.94 18.22 6.15
CA SER A 162 -22.24 18.97 7.19
C SER A 162 -21.09 18.12 7.77
N LEU A 163 -19.99 18.78 8.13
CA LEU A 163 -18.88 18.14 8.83
C LEU A 163 -19.34 17.78 10.25
N THR A 164 -19.34 16.49 10.58
CA THR A 164 -19.69 15.96 11.90
C THR A 164 -18.46 15.88 12.80
N GLY A 165 -17.33 15.51 12.22
CA GLY A 165 -16.06 15.44 12.94
C GLY A 165 -14.87 15.32 12.01
N GLU A 166 -13.71 15.73 12.52
CA GLU A 166 -12.42 15.62 11.84
C GLU A 166 -11.33 15.38 12.86
N ARG A 167 -10.40 14.46 12.54
CA ARG A 167 -9.27 14.14 13.41
C ARG A 167 -8.06 13.67 12.60
N ILE A 168 -6.86 13.91 13.12
CA ILE A 168 -5.61 13.33 12.62
C ILE A 168 -5.21 12.19 13.55
N PHE A 169 -4.93 11.04 12.95
CA PHE A 169 -4.42 9.85 13.60
C PHE A 169 -2.99 9.61 13.12
N GLU A 170 -2.12 9.18 14.01
CA GLU A 170 -0.72 8.92 13.69
C GLU A 170 -0.20 7.77 14.53
N ALA A 171 0.51 6.86 13.86
CA ALA A 171 1.32 5.85 14.50
C ALA A 171 2.78 5.98 14.04
N GLN A 172 3.70 5.85 14.99
CA GLN A 172 5.14 5.83 14.77
C GLN A 172 5.71 4.55 15.36
N VAL A 173 5.97 3.56 14.52
CA VAL A 173 6.40 2.24 14.95
C VAL A 173 7.85 2.00 14.54
N PRO A 174 8.80 1.89 15.50
CA PRO A 174 10.17 1.52 15.17
C PRO A 174 10.24 0.11 14.60
N ALA A 175 10.97 -0.08 13.51
CA ALA A 175 11.41 -1.40 13.09
C ALA A 175 12.47 -1.92 14.08
N THR A 176 12.59 -3.23 14.20
CA THR A 176 13.58 -3.86 15.08
C THR A 176 14.98 -3.87 14.47
N ASP A 177 15.06 -3.79 13.13
CA ASP A 177 16.30 -3.73 12.37
C ASP A 177 16.09 -2.97 11.05
N ASN A 178 17.16 -2.72 10.32
CA ASN A 178 17.20 -2.08 9.00
C ASN A 178 16.91 -3.06 7.84
N ARG A 179 16.47 -4.27 8.11
CA ARG A 179 16.11 -5.26 7.09
C ARG A 179 14.63 -5.16 6.72
N VAL A 180 14.32 -5.43 5.46
CA VAL A 180 12.93 -5.39 4.96
C VAL A 180 12.00 -6.28 5.79
N SER A 181 12.48 -7.49 6.18
CA SER A 181 11.74 -8.42 7.04
C SER A 181 11.32 -7.83 8.38
N GLU A 182 11.98 -6.77 8.86
CA GLU A 182 11.68 -6.10 10.11
C GLU A 182 10.91 -4.78 9.90
N ILE A 183 11.08 -4.17 8.73
CA ILE A 183 10.35 -2.96 8.33
C ILE A 183 8.88 -3.27 8.01
N ILE A 184 8.62 -4.38 7.32
CA ILE A 184 7.24 -4.76 6.94
C ILE A 184 6.34 -5.01 8.17
N PRO A 185 6.76 -5.77 9.19
CA PRO A 185 5.95 -5.90 10.42
C PRO A 185 5.72 -4.57 11.15
N ALA A 186 6.63 -3.60 11.01
CA ALA A 186 6.42 -2.27 11.57
C ALA A 186 5.32 -1.49 10.81
N TYR A 187 5.25 -1.62 9.47
CA TYR A 187 4.11 -1.09 8.69
C TYR A 187 2.80 -1.73 9.13
N ASP A 188 2.78 -3.05 9.29
CA ASP A 188 1.58 -3.80 9.67
C ASP A 188 1.04 -3.33 11.03
N ARG A 189 1.93 -3.20 12.02
CA ARG A 189 1.56 -2.64 13.33
C ARG A 189 1.08 -1.19 13.27
N ALA A 190 1.77 -0.33 12.51
CA ALA A 190 1.39 1.08 12.40
C ALA A 190 0.01 1.25 11.72
N VAL A 191 -0.27 0.46 10.69
CA VAL A 191 -1.58 0.43 10.02
C VAL A 191 -2.66 -0.05 10.98
N ALA A 192 -2.43 -1.16 11.69
CA ALA A 192 -3.40 -1.72 12.64
C ALA A 192 -3.72 -0.73 13.78
N GLU A 193 -2.72 -0.05 14.32
CA GLU A 193 -2.88 0.98 15.37
C GLU A 193 -3.74 2.15 14.88
N VAL A 194 -3.40 2.74 13.75
CA VAL A 194 -4.15 3.87 13.17
C VAL A 194 -5.58 3.47 12.83
N LEU A 195 -5.79 2.29 12.23
CA LEU A 195 -7.12 1.83 11.87
C LEU A 195 -7.99 1.53 13.08
N LYS A 196 -7.44 0.93 14.12
CA LYS A 196 -8.14 0.73 15.40
C LYS A 196 -8.66 2.06 15.96
N ASP A 197 -7.80 3.07 15.99
CA ASP A 197 -8.17 4.39 16.52
C ASP A 197 -9.21 5.10 15.64
N ILE A 198 -9.13 4.95 14.32
CA ILE A 198 -10.13 5.48 13.38
C ILE A 198 -11.49 4.80 13.60
N VAL A 199 -11.54 3.47 13.78
CA VAL A 199 -12.77 2.72 14.04
C VAL A 199 -13.41 3.19 15.34
N VAL A 200 -12.64 3.26 16.44
CA VAL A 200 -13.12 3.74 17.75
C VAL A 200 -13.67 5.15 17.66
N TRP A 201 -12.95 6.05 16.98
CA TRP A 201 -13.40 7.43 16.80
C TRP A 201 -14.65 7.53 15.93
N THR A 202 -14.74 6.73 14.86
CA THR A 202 -15.92 6.70 13.99
C THR A 202 -17.15 6.23 14.76
N ASN A 203 -17.02 5.15 15.54
CA ASN A 203 -18.09 4.64 16.40
C ASN A 203 -18.57 5.66 17.44
N ALA A 204 -17.67 6.43 18.01
CA ALA A 204 -18.00 7.46 18.98
C ALA A 204 -18.63 8.72 18.37
N THR A 205 -18.31 9.02 17.08
CA THR A 205 -18.74 10.26 16.40
C THR A 205 -20.01 10.04 15.58
N ALA A 206 -20.19 8.85 15.00
CA ALA A 206 -21.35 8.48 14.21
C ALA A 206 -22.51 8.04 15.12
N VAL A 207 -23.24 9.00 15.65
CA VAL A 207 -24.45 8.71 16.47
C VAL A 207 -25.66 8.45 15.56
N PRO A 208 -26.56 7.50 15.94
CA PRO A 208 -27.82 7.27 15.22
C PRO A 208 -28.63 8.56 15.12
N CYS A 209 -29.12 8.88 13.91
CA CYS A 209 -30.05 10.00 13.67
C CYS A 209 -31.51 9.59 13.94
#